data_8a0d3f1708d0155a179201de66ed9900
#
_entry.id   8a0d3f1708d0155a179201de66ed9900
#
_cell.length_a   1.000
_cell.length_b   1.000
_cell.length_c   1.000
_cell.angle_alpha   90.00
_cell.angle_beta   90.00
_cell.angle_gamma   90.00
#
_symmetry.space_group_name_H-M   'P 1'
#
loop_
_entity.id
_entity.type
_entity.pdbx_description
1 polymer ?
#
loop_
_entity_poly.entity_id
_entity_poly.type
_entity_poly.pdbx_seq_one_letter_code
_entity_poly.pdbx_strand_id
1 'polypeptide(L)'
;KAPNGQTMHFVRIIKGDINKGDYVTLTVDKENRFTTCQNHTATHLLQRALKDVLGEEVNQAGSYLDAKTLRFDFKYTGKITDDDVIKTEERVNELIKENLPNETEIMDADAAKKTGAMALFGEKYGKTVRVVKFGPSKELCGGTHVTNTGNIRSFAIKTIESKGLNVYRIEAVCDTNLEIELFKIIKPYNDEMILLLKKAKKIVSDAKE
;
A
#
# COMPACT_ATOMS: atom_id res chain seq x y z
N LYS A 1 8.71 -15.70 14.66
CA LYS A 1 9.62 -16.83 14.44
C LYS A 1 10.03 -17.41 15.79
N ALA A 2 10.33 -18.70 15.86
CA ALA A 2 10.96 -19.33 17.02
C ALA A 2 12.43 -18.87 17.15
N PRO A 3 13.05 -19.01 18.34
CA PRO A 3 14.47 -18.62 18.55
C PRO A 3 15.45 -19.27 17.58
N ASN A 4 15.13 -20.47 17.05
CA ASN A 4 15.92 -21.18 16.05
C ASN A 4 15.63 -20.75 14.59
N GLY A 5 14.86 -19.68 14.37
CA GLY A 5 14.51 -19.16 13.06
C GLY A 5 13.31 -19.85 12.36
N GLN A 6 12.79 -20.94 12.92
CA GLN A 6 11.63 -21.63 12.34
C GLN A 6 10.37 -20.75 12.39
N THR A 7 9.48 -20.92 11.42
CA THR A 7 8.18 -20.26 11.43
C THR A 7 7.23 -20.98 12.36
N MET A 8 6.66 -20.25 13.32
CA MET A 8 5.61 -20.74 14.21
C MET A 8 4.26 -20.30 13.67
N HIS A 9 3.32 -21.23 13.57
CA HIS A 9 1.93 -20.98 13.23
C HIS A 9 1.06 -21.13 14.48
N PHE A 10 0.35 -20.09 14.86
CA PHE A 10 -0.68 -20.16 15.88
C PHE A 10 -1.98 -20.59 15.21
N VAL A 11 -2.48 -21.75 15.59
CA VAL A 11 -3.66 -22.36 14.96
C VAL A 11 -4.75 -22.64 15.97
N ARG A 12 -6.01 -22.65 15.51
CA ARG A 12 -7.16 -23.16 16.26
C ARG A 12 -7.65 -24.41 15.53
N ILE A 13 -7.60 -25.55 16.21
CA ILE A 13 -8.15 -26.80 15.68
C ILE A 13 -9.67 -26.69 15.65
N ILE A 14 -10.27 -26.79 14.47
CA ILE A 14 -11.73 -26.73 14.28
C ILE A 14 -12.31 -28.15 14.30
N LYS A 15 -11.55 -29.14 13.79
CA LYS A 15 -11.97 -30.56 13.70
C LYS A 15 -10.75 -31.44 13.66
N GLY A 16 -10.83 -32.59 14.36
CA GLY A 16 -9.74 -33.56 14.43
C GLY A 16 -8.61 -33.15 15.37
N ASP A 17 -7.47 -33.85 15.24
CA ASP A 17 -6.27 -33.65 16.06
C ASP A 17 -5.05 -33.42 15.16
N ILE A 18 -4.01 -32.79 15.70
CA ILE A 18 -2.71 -32.61 15.05
C ILE A 18 -1.65 -33.16 15.99
N ASN A 19 -0.79 -34.05 15.49
CA ASN A 19 0.28 -34.68 16.23
C ASN A 19 1.65 -34.31 15.65
N LYS A 20 2.69 -34.44 16.46
CA LYS A 20 4.06 -34.26 16.01
C LYS A 20 4.38 -35.31 14.93
N GLY A 21 4.82 -34.83 13.78
CA GLY A 21 5.17 -35.68 12.62
C GLY A 21 4.09 -35.75 11.55
N ASP A 22 2.90 -35.19 11.79
CA ASP A 22 1.85 -35.14 10.78
C ASP A 22 2.24 -34.26 9.59
N TYR A 23 1.85 -34.68 8.40
CA TYR A 23 1.93 -33.87 7.19
C TYR A 23 0.70 -33.00 7.09
N VAL A 24 0.92 -31.69 6.88
CA VAL A 24 -0.15 -30.70 6.78
C VAL A 24 -0.05 -29.93 5.46
N THR A 25 -1.20 -29.56 4.91
CA THR A 25 -1.27 -28.64 3.77
C THR A 25 -1.52 -27.23 4.27
N LEU A 26 -0.63 -26.28 3.92
CA LEU A 26 -0.79 -24.87 4.21
C LEU A 26 -1.40 -24.17 3.01
N THR A 27 -2.61 -23.61 3.19
CA THR A 27 -3.29 -22.83 2.16
C THR A 27 -3.29 -21.37 2.53
N VAL A 28 -2.75 -20.52 1.63
CA VAL A 28 -2.78 -19.07 1.79
C VAL A 28 -4.12 -18.55 1.29
N ASP A 29 -4.75 -17.66 2.04
CA ASP A 29 -5.89 -16.88 1.57
C ASP A 29 -5.45 -16.03 0.36
N LYS A 30 -5.97 -16.37 -0.82
CA LYS A 30 -5.54 -15.77 -2.09
C LYS A 30 -5.97 -14.33 -2.22
N GLU A 31 -7.15 -13.98 -1.75
CA GLU A 31 -7.69 -12.62 -1.81
C GLU A 31 -6.90 -11.70 -0.88
N ASN A 32 -6.75 -12.10 0.38
CA ASN A 32 -5.93 -11.35 1.35
C ASN A 32 -4.47 -11.21 0.89
N ARG A 33 -3.89 -12.24 0.29
CA ARG A 33 -2.55 -12.19 -0.29
C ARG A 33 -2.49 -11.22 -1.46
N PHE A 34 -3.46 -11.25 -2.37
CA PHE A 34 -3.48 -10.40 -3.55
C PHE A 34 -3.58 -8.92 -3.17
N THR A 35 -4.53 -8.56 -2.29
CA THR A 35 -4.68 -7.18 -1.81
C THR A 35 -3.46 -6.69 -1.02
N THR A 36 -2.83 -7.57 -0.23
CA THR A 36 -1.55 -7.27 0.42
C THR A 36 -0.44 -6.99 -0.60
N CYS A 37 -0.38 -7.76 -1.70
CA CYS A 37 0.57 -7.51 -2.80
C CYS A 37 0.32 -6.19 -3.51
N GLN A 38 -0.95 -5.80 -3.72
CA GLN A 38 -1.32 -4.49 -4.28
C GLN A 38 -0.78 -3.36 -3.40
N ASN A 39 -1.07 -3.38 -2.10
CA ASN A 39 -0.60 -2.37 -1.16
C ASN A 39 0.92 -2.34 -1.05
N HIS A 40 1.60 -3.50 -1.11
CA HIS A 40 3.06 -3.54 -1.07
C HIS A 40 3.69 -2.93 -2.32
N THR A 41 3.17 -3.26 -3.49
CA THR A 41 3.67 -2.67 -4.72
C THR A 41 3.36 -1.17 -4.78
N ALA A 42 2.16 -0.75 -4.35
CA ALA A 42 1.82 0.67 -4.25
C ALA A 42 2.75 1.45 -3.30
N THR A 43 3.26 0.80 -2.23
CA THR A 43 4.25 1.43 -1.34
C THR A 43 5.56 1.76 -2.09
N HIS A 44 6.04 0.86 -2.96
CA HIS A 44 7.21 1.10 -3.81
C HIS A 44 6.94 2.22 -4.82
N LEU A 45 5.77 2.22 -5.47
CA LEU A 45 5.40 3.29 -6.40
C LEU A 45 5.26 4.64 -5.69
N LEU A 46 4.70 4.66 -4.48
CA LEU A 46 4.57 5.87 -3.66
C LEU A 46 5.93 6.45 -3.30
N GLN A 47 6.90 5.61 -2.92
CA GLN A 47 8.27 6.07 -2.66
C GLN A 47 8.89 6.70 -3.90
N ARG A 48 8.71 6.11 -5.08
CA ARG A 48 9.20 6.68 -6.35
C ARG A 48 8.49 7.99 -6.68
N ALA A 49 7.19 8.04 -6.55
CA ALA A 49 6.39 9.24 -6.81
C ALA A 49 6.78 10.40 -5.90
N LEU A 50 6.98 10.14 -4.61
CA LEU A 50 7.45 11.15 -3.66
C LEU A 50 8.82 11.70 -4.07
N LYS A 51 9.74 10.87 -4.56
CA LYS A 51 11.03 11.33 -5.08
C LYS A 51 10.86 12.13 -6.37
N ASP A 52 9.96 11.73 -7.26
CA ASP A 52 9.70 12.46 -8.52
C ASP A 52 9.13 13.86 -8.24
N VAL A 53 8.32 14.02 -7.19
CA VAL A 53 7.63 15.28 -6.85
C VAL A 53 8.44 16.17 -5.89
N LEU A 54 8.99 15.57 -4.83
CA LEU A 54 9.64 16.32 -3.75
C LEU A 54 11.17 16.35 -3.85
N GLY A 55 11.78 15.46 -4.64
CA GLY A 55 13.22 15.34 -4.82
C GLY A 55 13.82 14.04 -4.25
N GLU A 56 15.04 13.74 -4.69
CA GLU A 56 15.74 12.48 -4.37
C GLU A 56 16.13 12.37 -2.88
N GLU A 57 16.07 13.44 -2.10
CA GLU A 57 16.34 13.49 -0.66
C GLU A 57 15.26 12.80 0.18
N VAL A 58 14.09 12.48 -0.40
CA VAL A 58 13.05 11.73 0.29
C VAL A 58 13.55 10.33 0.64
N ASN A 59 13.55 10.03 1.94
CA ASN A 59 14.02 8.74 2.46
C ASN A 59 12.98 8.07 3.35
N GLN A 60 12.70 6.80 3.09
CA GLN A 60 11.79 6.01 3.93
C GLN A 60 12.30 5.97 5.38
N ALA A 61 11.42 6.28 6.33
CA ALA A 61 11.65 6.14 7.76
C ALA A 61 10.98 4.89 8.34
N GLY A 62 9.91 4.43 7.70
CA GLY A 62 9.20 3.21 8.05
C GLY A 62 8.02 2.95 7.13
N SER A 63 7.50 1.73 7.15
CA SER A 63 6.27 1.39 6.44
C SER A 63 5.51 0.28 7.16
N TYR A 64 4.22 0.24 6.94
CA TYR A 64 3.34 -0.84 7.34
C TYR A 64 2.29 -1.03 6.25
N LEU A 65 1.96 -2.28 5.97
CA LEU A 65 0.88 -2.60 5.06
C LEU A 65 0.20 -3.92 5.45
N ASP A 66 -1.05 -4.01 5.12
CA ASP A 66 -1.83 -5.23 5.18
C ASP A 66 -2.78 -5.29 3.96
N ALA A 67 -3.81 -6.14 3.99
CA ALA A 67 -4.76 -6.24 2.90
C ALA A 67 -5.71 -5.02 2.79
N LYS A 68 -5.79 -4.16 3.80
CA LYS A 68 -6.76 -3.06 3.86
C LYS A 68 -6.16 -1.70 3.56
N THR A 69 -4.91 -1.47 3.99
CA THR A 69 -4.28 -0.16 3.95
C THR A 69 -2.77 -0.27 3.85
N LEU A 70 -2.15 0.80 3.43
CA LEU A 70 -0.72 0.99 3.56
C LEU A 70 -0.42 2.29 4.30
N ARG A 71 0.69 2.29 5.02
CA ARG A 71 1.25 3.44 5.70
C ARG A 71 2.71 3.60 5.30
N PHE A 72 3.09 4.81 4.96
CA PHE A 72 4.45 5.15 4.56
C PHE A 72 4.96 6.35 5.34
N ASP A 73 6.01 6.16 6.12
CA ASP A 73 6.68 7.20 6.89
C ASP A 73 7.97 7.56 6.17
N PHE A 74 8.20 8.85 5.93
CA PHE A 74 9.40 9.33 5.23
C PHE A 74 9.95 10.61 5.82
N LYS A 75 11.25 10.83 5.60
CA LYS A 75 11.94 12.07 5.98
C LYS A 75 11.96 13.03 4.81
N TYR A 76 11.56 14.26 5.10
CA TYR A 76 11.63 15.38 4.17
C TYR A 76 11.75 16.69 4.95
N THR A 77 12.69 17.56 4.58
CA THR A 77 12.96 18.82 5.29
C THR A 77 12.09 19.98 4.85
N GLY A 78 11.50 19.89 3.66
CA GLY A 78 10.59 20.90 3.12
C GLY A 78 9.19 20.84 3.71
N LYS A 79 8.36 21.81 3.34
CA LYS A 79 6.93 21.82 3.61
C LYS A 79 6.21 21.12 2.45
N ILE A 80 5.31 20.23 2.77
CA ILE A 80 4.46 19.55 1.79
C ILE A 80 3.17 20.34 1.63
N THR A 81 2.81 20.67 0.40
CA THR A 81 1.59 21.38 0.03
C THR A 81 0.51 20.39 -0.44
N ASP A 82 -0.75 20.83 -0.49
CA ASP A 82 -1.84 20.02 -1.04
C ASP A 82 -1.60 19.67 -2.53
N ASP A 83 -0.96 20.58 -3.27
CA ASP A 83 -0.55 20.35 -4.68
C ASP A 83 0.50 19.23 -4.80
N ASP A 84 1.45 19.15 -3.88
CA ASP A 84 2.44 18.07 -3.83
C ASP A 84 1.77 16.73 -3.55
N VAL A 85 0.75 16.71 -2.68
CA VAL A 85 -0.03 15.49 -2.39
C VAL A 85 -0.78 15.02 -3.62
N ILE A 86 -1.48 15.94 -4.31
CA ILE A 86 -2.21 15.65 -5.55
C ILE A 86 -1.26 15.12 -6.62
N LYS A 87 -0.14 15.79 -6.86
CA LYS A 87 0.86 15.35 -7.85
C LYS A 87 1.47 13.98 -7.51
N THR A 88 1.69 13.72 -6.22
CA THR A 88 2.19 12.41 -5.78
C THR A 88 1.17 11.30 -6.07
N GLU A 89 -0.11 11.53 -5.76
CA GLU A 89 -1.18 10.58 -6.04
C GLU A 89 -1.35 10.36 -7.55
N GLU A 90 -1.35 11.41 -8.35
CA GLU A 90 -1.40 11.35 -9.81
C GLU A 90 -0.23 10.54 -10.35
N ARG A 91 1.00 10.80 -9.87
CA ARG A 91 2.20 10.07 -10.31
C ARG A 91 2.14 8.58 -9.99
N VAL A 92 1.64 8.19 -8.82
CA VAL A 92 1.41 6.77 -8.51
C VAL A 92 0.42 6.15 -9.50
N ASN A 93 -0.69 6.83 -9.77
CA ASN A 93 -1.73 6.33 -10.68
C ASN A 93 -1.24 6.29 -12.14
N GLU A 94 -0.34 7.17 -12.57
CA GLU A 94 0.35 7.07 -13.86
C GLU A 94 1.17 5.78 -13.96
N LEU A 95 2.03 5.50 -12.95
CA LEU A 95 2.83 4.28 -12.89
C LEU A 95 1.96 3.00 -12.87
N ILE A 96 0.76 3.08 -12.27
CA ILE A 96 -0.23 2.01 -12.33
C ILE A 96 -0.75 1.81 -13.76
N LYS A 97 -1.11 2.90 -14.45
CA LYS A 97 -1.61 2.86 -15.84
C LYS A 97 -0.57 2.37 -16.83
N GLU A 98 0.71 2.64 -16.61
CA GLU A 98 1.81 2.14 -17.42
C GLU A 98 1.89 0.60 -17.42
N ASN A 99 1.26 -0.07 -16.48
CA ASN A 99 1.20 -1.53 -16.35
C ASN A 99 2.58 -2.21 -16.38
N LEU A 100 3.53 -1.64 -15.64
CA LEU A 100 4.93 -2.06 -15.61
C LEU A 100 5.07 -3.47 -15.02
N PRO A 101 5.86 -4.36 -15.63
CA PRO A 101 6.07 -5.71 -15.15
C PRO A 101 6.93 -5.72 -13.87
N ASN A 102 6.72 -6.75 -13.04
CA ASN A 102 7.59 -7.07 -11.91
C ASN A 102 8.87 -7.74 -12.43
N GLU A 103 9.95 -7.01 -12.42
CA GLU A 103 11.29 -7.55 -12.68
C GLU A 103 11.96 -7.84 -11.33
N THR A 104 12.12 -9.12 -10.99
CA THR A 104 12.73 -9.56 -9.73
C THR A 104 14.00 -10.36 -10.00
N GLU A 105 15.09 -9.94 -9.38
CA GLU A 105 16.40 -10.58 -9.50
C GLU A 105 16.99 -10.88 -8.12
N ILE A 106 17.71 -11.99 -8.02
CA ILE A 106 18.51 -12.31 -6.85
C ILE A 106 19.98 -12.12 -7.22
N MET A 107 20.69 -11.27 -6.47
CA MET A 107 22.06 -10.93 -6.77
C MET A 107 22.88 -10.67 -5.51
N ASP A 108 24.18 -10.53 -5.67
CA ASP A 108 25.07 -10.10 -4.61
C ASP A 108 24.72 -8.70 -4.11
N ALA A 109 24.83 -8.47 -2.79
CA ALA A 109 24.44 -7.21 -2.17
C ALA A 109 25.25 -6.00 -2.69
N ASP A 110 26.54 -6.18 -2.98
CA ASP A 110 27.38 -5.10 -3.52
C ASP A 110 27.08 -4.85 -5.00
N ALA A 111 26.72 -5.90 -5.76
CA ALA A 111 26.22 -5.75 -7.11
C ALA A 111 24.90 -4.97 -7.12
N ALA A 112 23.96 -5.30 -6.22
CA ALA A 112 22.67 -4.62 -6.10
C ALA A 112 22.82 -3.10 -5.84
N LYS A 113 23.72 -2.71 -4.94
CA LYS A 113 24.03 -1.30 -4.66
C LYS A 113 24.51 -0.56 -5.92
N LYS A 114 25.36 -1.19 -6.73
CA LYS A 114 25.87 -0.60 -7.98
C LYS A 114 24.76 -0.37 -9.02
N THR A 115 23.66 -1.09 -8.92
CA THR A 115 22.51 -0.91 -9.84
C THR A 115 21.61 0.27 -9.46
N GLY A 116 21.92 1.00 -8.37
CA GLY A 116 21.06 2.07 -7.85
C GLY A 116 19.81 1.58 -7.13
N ALA A 117 19.73 0.29 -6.78
CA ALA A 117 18.61 -0.23 -6.00
C ALA A 117 18.60 0.38 -4.60
N MET A 118 17.45 0.91 -4.19
CA MET A 118 17.27 1.48 -2.85
C MET A 118 17.29 0.38 -1.79
N ALA A 119 18.07 0.60 -0.74
CA ALA A 119 18.10 -0.23 0.45
C ALA A 119 17.35 0.46 1.58
N LEU A 120 16.53 -0.26 2.31
CA LEU A 120 15.85 0.29 3.49
C LEU A 120 16.86 0.58 4.58
N PHE A 121 16.75 1.77 5.19
CA PHE A 121 17.65 2.18 6.25
C PHE A 121 17.50 1.29 7.49
N GLY A 122 18.60 0.75 8.01
CA GLY A 122 18.62 -0.07 9.23
C GLY A 122 18.38 -1.57 9.02
N GLU A 123 18.08 -2.03 7.83
CA GLU A 123 18.02 -3.47 7.55
C GLU A 123 19.43 -4.06 7.34
N LYS A 124 19.64 -5.24 7.93
CA LYS A 124 20.85 -6.01 7.72
C LYS A 124 20.63 -6.99 6.57
N TYR A 125 21.26 -6.74 5.45
CA TYR A 125 21.20 -7.60 4.29
C TYR A 125 22.27 -8.69 4.35
N GLY A 126 21.90 -9.90 3.92
CA GLY A 126 22.87 -10.99 3.72
C GLY A 126 23.76 -10.74 2.51
N LYS A 127 24.64 -11.70 2.20
CA LYS A 127 25.48 -11.65 0.99
C LYS A 127 24.67 -11.57 -0.30
N THR A 128 23.50 -12.21 -0.30
CA THR A 128 22.58 -12.25 -1.45
C THR A 128 21.30 -11.51 -1.09
N VAL A 129 20.82 -10.66 -1.99
CA VAL A 129 19.62 -9.83 -1.84
C VAL A 129 18.66 -10.01 -3.01
N ARG A 130 17.39 -9.79 -2.76
CA ARG A 130 16.36 -9.76 -3.79
C ARG A 130 16.07 -8.32 -4.17
N VAL A 131 16.28 -7.98 -5.43
CA VAL A 131 15.97 -6.69 -6.03
C VAL A 131 14.63 -6.81 -6.73
N VAL A 132 13.69 -5.92 -6.42
CA VAL A 132 12.38 -5.82 -7.06
C VAL A 132 12.33 -4.50 -7.83
N LYS A 133 11.95 -4.56 -9.11
CA LYS A 133 11.88 -3.41 -9.99
C LYS A 133 10.51 -3.34 -10.68
N PHE A 134 9.96 -2.14 -10.72
CA PHE A 134 8.79 -1.74 -11.49
C PHE A 134 9.13 -0.44 -12.24
N GLY A 135 9.65 -0.55 -13.46
CA GLY A 135 10.10 0.61 -14.23
C GLY A 135 11.11 1.47 -13.45
N PRO A 136 10.77 2.72 -13.06
CA PRO A 136 11.68 3.61 -12.33
C PRO A 136 11.83 3.27 -10.84
N SER A 137 10.95 2.47 -10.26
CA SER A 137 11.07 1.99 -8.87
C SER A 137 11.94 0.75 -8.81
N LYS A 138 13.01 0.78 -8.00
CA LYS A 138 13.96 -0.32 -7.84
C LYS A 138 14.45 -0.40 -6.40
N GLU A 139 14.09 -1.49 -5.70
CA GLU A 139 14.30 -1.60 -4.25
C GLU A 139 14.78 -2.99 -3.84
N LEU A 140 15.55 -3.05 -2.75
CA LEU A 140 15.86 -4.29 -2.07
C LEU A 140 14.63 -4.71 -1.26
N CYS A 141 13.93 -5.76 -1.69
CA CYS A 141 12.70 -6.18 -1.06
C CYS A 141 12.51 -7.70 -1.06
N GLY A 142 12.28 -8.27 0.12
CA GLY A 142 11.97 -9.69 0.31
C GLY A 142 10.48 -10.03 0.27
N GLY A 143 9.60 -9.04 0.14
CA GLY A 143 8.15 -9.21 0.23
C GLY A 143 7.48 -9.69 -1.05
N THR A 144 6.16 -9.82 -1.01
CA THR A 144 5.34 -10.28 -2.14
C THR A 144 4.71 -9.10 -2.86
N HIS A 145 4.67 -9.18 -4.18
CA HIS A 145 4.22 -8.11 -5.07
C HIS A 145 3.25 -8.62 -6.12
N VAL A 146 2.54 -7.70 -6.78
CA VAL A 146 1.76 -8.01 -7.99
C VAL A 146 2.69 -8.32 -9.17
N THR A 147 2.16 -8.96 -10.20
CA THR A 147 2.92 -9.27 -11.42
C THR A 147 3.15 -8.05 -12.30
N ASN A 148 2.22 -7.11 -12.29
CA ASN A 148 2.27 -5.86 -13.03
C ASN A 148 1.63 -4.74 -12.22
N THR A 149 2.08 -3.50 -12.37
CA THR A 149 1.52 -2.36 -11.63
C THR A 149 0.04 -2.13 -11.91
N GLY A 150 -0.46 -2.45 -13.11
CA GLY A 150 -1.88 -2.37 -13.46
C GLY A 150 -2.79 -3.23 -12.58
N ASN A 151 -2.25 -4.27 -11.93
CA ASN A 151 -3.03 -5.10 -11.00
C ASN A 151 -3.38 -4.37 -9.70
N ILE A 152 -2.81 -3.19 -9.43
CA ILE A 152 -3.18 -2.32 -8.31
C ILE A 152 -4.51 -1.62 -8.60
N ARG A 153 -4.84 -1.39 -9.88
CA ARG A 153 -6.01 -0.69 -10.44
C ARG A 153 -6.04 0.79 -10.13
N SER A 154 -6.14 1.15 -8.84
CA SER A 154 -6.24 2.54 -8.38
C SER A 154 -5.59 2.72 -7.03
N PHE A 155 -5.16 3.94 -6.75
CA PHE A 155 -4.50 4.34 -5.52
C PHE A 155 -5.03 5.71 -5.07
N ALA A 156 -5.26 5.89 -3.78
CA ALA A 156 -5.55 7.20 -3.21
C ALA A 156 -4.89 7.40 -1.84
N ILE A 157 -4.42 8.62 -1.61
CA ILE A 157 -3.91 9.07 -0.32
C ILE A 157 -5.10 9.47 0.57
N LYS A 158 -5.23 8.82 1.73
CA LYS A 158 -6.26 9.14 2.72
C LYS A 158 -5.89 10.33 3.57
N THR A 159 -4.67 10.31 4.08
CA THR A 159 -4.16 11.33 4.99
C THR A 159 -2.67 11.53 4.78
N ILE A 160 -2.23 12.76 5.04
CA ILE A 160 -0.82 13.09 5.25
C ILE A 160 -0.68 13.87 6.54
N GLU A 161 0.26 13.49 7.39
CA GLU A 161 0.47 14.10 8.70
C GLU A 161 1.95 14.29 8.99
N SER A 162 2.31 15.42 9.60
CA SER A 162 3.64 15.59 10.19
C SER A 162 3.72 14.84 11.52
N LYS A 163 4.75 14.04 11.68
CA LYS A 163 5.06 13.32 12.93
C LYS A 163 6.20 13.97 13.72
N GLY A 164 6.59 15.19 13.35
CA GLY A 164 7.72 15.94 13.93
C GLY A 164 9.06 15.53 13.35
N LEU A 165 10.12 16.27 13.68
CA LEU A 165 11.52 16.01 13.26
C LEU A 165 11.68 15.72 11.75
N ASN A 166 10.96 16.47 10.91
CA ASN A 166 10.98 16.30 9.45
C ASN A 166 10.49 14.91 8.98
N VAL A 167 9.66 14.23 9.76
CA VAL A 167 9.02 12.97 9.39
C VAL A 167 7.56 13.23 9.05
N TYR A 168 7.16 12.75 7.88
CA TYR A 168 5.77 12.76 7.43
C TYR A 168 5.25 11.34 7.33
N ARG A 169 3.96 11.17 7.56
CA ARG A 169 3.23 9.91 7.42
C ARG A 169 2.14 10.06 6.40
N ILE A 170 2.13 9.18 5.41
CA ILE A 170 1.04 8.99 4.48
C ILE A 170 0.31 7.69 4.84
N GLU A 171 -1.02 7.75 4.89
CA GLU A 171 -1.90 6.57 4.84
C GLU A 171 -2.62 6.56 3.50
N ALA A 172 -2.67 5.40 2.86
CA ALA A 172 -3.26 5.26 1.53
C ALA A 172 -3.97 3.91 1.37
N VAL A 173 -4.79 3.81 0.34
CA VAL A 173 -5.57 2.63 -0.01
C VAL A 173 -5.52 2.36 -1.50
N CYS A 174 -5.76 1.10 -1.88
CA CYS A 174 -5.79 0.65 -3.26
C CYS A 174 -7.10 -0.06 -3.58
N ASP A 175 -7.50 -0.06 -4.87
CA ASP A 175 -8.56 -0.87 -5.47
C ASP A 175 -9.87 -0.87 -4.68
N THR A 176 -10.38 -2.03 -4.32
CA THR A 176 -11.64 -2.23 -3.60
C THR A 176 -11.69 -1.46 -2.27
N ASN A 177 -10.55 -1.32 -1.57
CA ASN A 177 -10.50 -0.54 -0.34
C ASN A 177 -10.71 0.96 -0.60
N LEU A 178 -10.28 1.48 -1.76
CA LEU A 178 -10.60 2.84 -2.19
C LEU A 178 -12.11 3.02 -2.40
N GLU A 179 -12.78 2.09 -3.07
CA GLU A 179 -14.23 2.13 -3.27
C GLU A 179 -14.98 2.13 -1.92
N ILE A 180 -14.55 1.29 -0.97
CA ILE A 180 -15.11 1.25 0.39
C ILE A 180 -14.94 2.59 1.11
N GLU A 181 -13.77 3.22 1.02
CA GLU A 181 -13.52 4.52 1.66
C GLU A 181 -14.35 5.63 1.00
N LEU A 182 -14.42 5.67 -0.32
CA LEU A 182 -15.27 6.62 -1.05
C LEU A 182 -16.75 6.46 -0.67
N PHE A 183 -17.24 5.22 -0.56
CA PHE A 183 -18.61 4.95 -0.15
C PHE A 183 -18.90 5.49 1.25
N LYS A 184 -17.96 5.33 2.20
CA LYS A 184 -18.12 5.87 3.56
C LYS A 184 -18.24 7.40 3.58
N ILE A 185 -17.48 8.08 2.69
CA ILE A 185 -17.53 9.55 2.56
C ILE A 185 -18.83 10.01 1.92
N ILE A 186 -19.27 9.34 0.86
CA ILE A 186 -20.44 9.76 0.04
C ILE A 186 -21.77 9.41 0.72
N LYS A 187 -21.83 8.29 1.45
CA LYS A 187 -23.09 7.79 2.03
C LYS A 187 -23.85 8.81 2.88
N PRO A 188 -23.24 9.54 3.83
CA PRO A 188 -23.95 10.54 4.64
C PRO A 188 -24.62 11.62 3.79
N TYR A 189 -23.94 12.11 2.76
CA TYR A 189 -24.48 13.14 1.85
C TYR A 189 -25.64 12.59 1.01
N ASN A 190 -25.53 11.35 0.55
CA ASN A 190 -26.60 10.68 -0.18
C ASN A 190 -27.85 10.49 0.71
N ASP A 191 -27.67 10.08 1.96
CA ASP A 191 -28.76 9.90 2.92
C ASP A 191 -29.44 11.24 3.24
N GLU A 192 -28.69 12.34 3.39
CA GLU A 192 -29.22 13.69 3.58
C GLU A 192 -30.00 14.17 2.34
N MET A 193 -29.46 13.96 1.14
CA MET A 193 -30.16 14.30 -0.11
C MET A 193 -31.49 13.57 -0.25
N ILE A 194 -31.52 12.26 0.08
CA ILE A 194 -32.77 11.48 0.06
C ILE A 194 -33.80 12.06 1.05
N LEU A 195 -33.35 12.46 2.24
CA LEU A 195 -34.22 13.09 3.24
C LEU A 195 -34.80 14.43 2.76
N LEU A 196 -33.96 15.28 2.16
CA LEU A 196 -34.39 16.55 1.57
C LEU A 196 -35.38 16.36 0.45
N LEU A 197 -35.15 15.39 -0.44
CA LEU A 197 -36.09 15.06 -1.52
C LEU A 197 -37.47 14.59 -0.97
N LYS A 198 -37.47 13.79 0.10
CA LYS A 198 -38.72 13.38 0.76
C LYS A 198 -39.46 14.57 1.34
N LYS A 199 -38.76 15.51 2.02
CA LYS A 199 -39.35 16.75 2.55
C LYS A 199 -39.92 17.62 1.44
N ALA A 200 -39.16 17.83 0.35
CA ALA A 200 -39.61 18.61 -0.79
C ALA A 200 -40.89 18.01 -1.45
N LYS A 201 -40.92 16.70 -1.65
CA LYS A 201 -42.11 16.00 -2.19
C LYS A 201 -43.34 16.19 -1.30
N LYS A 202 -43.16 16.15 0.02
CA LYS A 202 -44.28 16.39 0.97
C LYS A 202 -44.81 17.81 0.86
N ILE A 203 -43.92 18.82 0.84
CA ILE A 203 -44.32 20.23 0.69
C ILE A 203 -45.11 20.45 -0.61
N VAL A 204 -44.64 19.86 -1.72
CA VAL A 204 -45.32 19.97 -3.02
C VAL A 204 -46.70 19.26 -3.01
N SER A 205 -46.82 18.15 -2.28
CA SER A 205 -48.11 17.46 -2.09
C SER A 205 -49.07 18.31 -1.30
N ASP A 206 -48.63 18.82 -0.13
CA ASP A 206 -49.47 19.62 0.77
C ASP A 206 -49.88 20.99 0.15
N ALA A 207 -49.15 21.49 -0.84
CA ALA A 207 -49.48 22.72 -1.58
C ALA A 207 -50.47 22.51 -2.72
N LYS A 208 -50.86 21.27 -3.04
CA LYS A 208 -51.85 20.93 -4.08
C LYS A 208 -53.23 20.60 -3.52
N GLU A 209 -53.35 20.46 -2.21
CA GLU A 209 -54.63 20.40 -1.47
C GLU A 209 -55.07 21.79 -1.02
#